data_9cf1ce8fbd2a022f670e21083bab17d6
#
_entry.id   9cf1ce8fbd2a022f670e21083bab17d6
#
_cell.length_a   1.000
_cell.length_b   1.000
_cell.length_c   1.000
_cell.angle_alpha   90.00
_cell.angle_beta   90.00
_cell.angle_gamma   90.00
#
_symmetry.space_group_name_H-M   'P 1'
#
loop_
_entity.id
_entity.type
_entity.pdbx_description
1 polymer ?
#
loop_
_entity_poly.entity_id
_entity_poly.type
_entity_poly.pdbx_seq_one_letter_code
_entity_poly.pdbx_strand_id
1 'polypeptide(L)'
;NGVVGTFPYRVGSLVSASIAQPLTTVSEIGDMYVYFSMTEKELLALTKAGGTLKEQLEKMPAVRLQLADGSTYHHEGKIDAVSGVIDQSTGSVSMRAIFSNEGNVLRSGGTGNIIFPYTMNDIITIPQSATVEIQDKKFVFVLQPDNTVKNTEIKVSNLNDGKNYLVTGGLKSGDKIVVEGVQILKDGQEIQPITREQQKAKYDQALKDQHDGNLQTAFN
;
A
#
# COMPACT_ATOMS: atom_id res chain seq x y z
N ASN A 1 -6.86 34.19 9.32
CA ASN A 1 -5.58 34.23 8.59
C ASN A 1 -5.73 33.40 7.32
N GLY A 2 -5.27 33.94 6.18
CA GLY A 2 -5.39 33.24 4.89
C GLY A 2 -4.31 33.67 3.90
N VAL A 3 -4.16 32.91 2.83
CA VAL A 3 -3.27 33.24 1.70
C VAL A 3 -4.07 33.93 0.61
N VAL A 4 -3.57 35.07 0.19
CA VAL A 4 -4.16 35.87 -0.88
C VAL A 4 -3.70 35.28 -2.22
N GLY A 5 -4.64 35.04 -3.11
CA GLY A 5 -4.40 34.56 -4.46
C GLY A 5 -3.88 35.64 -5.41
N THR A 6 -3.94 35.35 -6.69
CA THR A 6 -3.54 36.28 -7.75
C THR A 6 -4.53 37.43 -7.91
N PHE A 7 -4.04 38.57 -8.37
CA PHE A 7 -4.86 39.72 -8.72
C PHE A 7 -5.06 39.74 -10.24
N PRO A 8 -6.24 39.38 -10.77
CA PRO A 8 -6.46 39.39 -12.23
C PRO A 8 -6.55 40.80 -12.80
N TYR A 9 -6.85 41.79 -11.97
CA TYR A 9 -6.98 43.20 -12.39
C TYR A 9 -5.72 43.98 -12.04
N ARG A 10 -5.31 44.89 -12.96
CA ARG A 10 -4.16 45.78 -12.78
C ARG A 10 -4.61 47.14 -12.27
N VAL A 11 -3.67 47.92 -11.76
CA VAL A 11 -3.90 49.34 -11.38
C VAL A 11 -4.44 50.10 -12.59
N GLY A 12 -5.57 50.78 -12.41
CA GLY A 12 -6.28 51.51 -13.49
C GLY A 12 -7.39 50.72 -14.15
N SER A 13 -7.60 49.42 -13.83
CA SER A 13 -8.76 48.65 -14.31
C SER A 13 -10.05 49.15 -13.65
N LEU A 14 -11.11 49.29 -14.45
CA LEU A 14 -12.43 49.60 -13.92
C LEU A 14 -12.99 48.37 -13.21
N VAL A 15 -13.38 48.54 -11.97
CA VAL A 15 -14.00 47.48 -11.17
C VAL A 15 -15.37 47.93 -10.67
N SER A 16 -16.34 47.04 -10.69
CA SER A 16 -17.68 47.27 -10.21
C SER A 16 -18.25 46.06 -9.47
N ALA A 17 -19.33 46.19 -8.75
CA ALA A 17 -19.98 45.07 -8.06
C ALA A 17 -20.52 43.96 -9.02
N SER A 18 -20.60 44.22 -10.32
CA SER A 18 -21.13 43.30 -11.33
C SER A 18 -20.02 42.58 -12.14
N ILE A 19 -18.75 42.71 -11.78
CA ILE A 19 -17.68 42.01 -12.47
C ILE A 19 -17.78 40.49 -12.23
N ALA A 20 -17.54 39.72 -13.30
CA ALA A 20 -17.68 38.27 -13.26
C ALA A 20 -16.58 37.56 -12.45
N GLN A 21 -15.39 38.19 -12.34
CA GLN A 21 -14.25 37.65 -11.59
C GLN A 21 -14.01 38.46 -10.32
N PRO A 22 -13.71 37.82 -9.19
CA PRO A 22 -13.35 38.53 -7.97
C PRO A 22 -11.99 39.26 -8.13
N LEU A 23 -11.79 40.33 -7.34
CA LEU A 23 -10.51 41.05 -7.32
C LEU A 23 -9.34 40.17 -6.89
N THR A 24 -9.58 39.30 -5.96
CA THR A 24 -8.67 38.24 -5.50
C THR A 24 -9.47 37.21 -4.72
N THR A 25 -8.87 36.06 -4.49
CA THR A 25 -9.39 35.02 -3.60
C THR A 25 -8.53 34.95 -2.36
N VAL A 26 -9.13 34.77 -1.21
CA VAL A 26 -8.41 34.51 0.06
C VAL A 26 -8.78 33.11 0.50
N SER A 27 -7.78 32.25 0.61
CA SER A 27 -7.95 30.87 1.04
C SER A 27 -7.44 30.69 2.46
N GLU A 28 -8.26 30.11 3.32
CA GLU A 28 -7.81 29.63 4.62
C GLU A 28 -7.14 28.26 4.40
N ILE A 29 -5.90 28.12 4.87
CA ILE A 29 -5.06 26.93 4.62
C ILE A 29 -4.57 26.28 5.90
N GLY A 30 -5.22 26.58 7.06
CA GLY A 30 -4.88 25.99 8.35
C GLY A 30 -5.16 24.48 8.39
N ASP A 31 -6.40 24.09 8.05
CA ASP A 31 -6.79 22.69 7.88
C ASP A 31 -7.15 22.43 6.42
N MET A 32 -6.67 21.32 5.88
CA MET A 32 -6.91 20.96 4.51
C MET A 32 -7.85 19.76 4.41
N TYR A 33 -8.87 19.91 3.58
CA TYR A 33 -9.82 18.86 3.27
C TYR A 33 -9.34 18.09 2.06
N VAL A 34 -9.13 16.80 2.23
CA VAL A 34 -8.77 15.88 1.14
C VAL A 34 -9.97 15.01 0.83
N TYR A 35 -10.45 15.12 -0.41
CA TYR A 35 -11.54 14.31 -0.93
C TYR A 35 -10.97 13.12 -1.70
N PHE A 36 -11.48 11.95 -1.42
CA PHE A 36 -11.08 10.71 -2.10
C PHE A 36 -12.29 9.79 -2.24
N SER A 37 -12.19 8.82 -3.13
CA SER A 37 -13.25 7.86 -3.38
C SER A 37 -12.87 6.48 -2.88
N MET A 38 -13.83 5.78 -2.30
CA MET A 38 -13.73 4.39 -1.88
C MET A 38 -14.81 3.58 -2.58
N THR A 39 -14.51 2.36 -3.00
CA THR A 39 -15.53 1.50 -3.63
C THR A 39 -16.60 1.07 -2.62
N GLU A 40 -17.82 0.84 -3.09
CA GLU A 40 -18.92 0.33 -2.26
C GLU A 40 -18.53 -0.97 -1.56
N LYS A 41 -17.81 -1.86 -2.25
CA LYS A 41 -17.32 -3.13 -1.71
C LYS A 41 -16.42 -2.93 -0.49
N GLU A 42 -15.51 -1.97 -0.54
CA GLU A 42 -14.60 -1.64 0.57
C GLU A 42 -15.39 -1.01 1.73
N LEU A 43 -16.32 -0.09 1.43
CA LEU A 43 -17.19 0.50 2.44
C LEU A 43 -18.03 -0.56 3.17
N LEU A 44 -18.62 -1.49 2.44
CA LEU A 44 -19.37 -2.60 3.01
C LEU A 44 -18.49 -3.53 3.85
N ALA A 45 -17.25 -3.76 3.45
CA ALA A 45 -16.31 -4.55 4.24
C ALA A 45 -16.01 -3.88 5.60
N LEU A 46 -15.87 -2.57 5.62
CA LEU A 46 -15.70 -1.78 6.84
C LEU A 46 -16.94 -1.84 7.75
N THR A 47 -18.13 -1.72 7.17
CA THR A 47 -19.39 -1.71 7.94
C THR A 47 -19.80 -3.08 8.48
N LYS A 48 -19.29 -4.19 7.92
CA LYS A 48 -19.52 -5.56 8.43
C LYS A 48 -19.01 -5.79 9.85
N ALA A 49 -18.11 -4.95 10.34
CA ALA A 49 -17.61 -5.01 11.72
C ALA A 49 -18.66 -4.64 12.78
N GLY A 50 -19.88 -4.22 12.36
CA GLY A 50 -21.02 -3.87 13.23
C GLY A 50 -20.99 -2.42 13.71
N GLY A 51 -22.17 -1.85 14.01
CA GLY A 51 -22.36 -0.47 14.44
C GLY A 51 -22.81 0.47 13.31
N THR A 52 -23.05 1.72 13.66
CA THR A 52 -23.41 2.78 12.71
C THR A 52 -22.20 3.24 11.90
N LEU A 53 -22.42 3.77 10.69
CA LEU A 53 -21.35 4.31 9.87
C LEU A 53 -20.51 5.36 10.63
N LYS A 54 -21.18 6.21 11.45
CA LYS A 54 -20.52 7.22 12.25
C LYS A 54 -19.56 6.60 13.28
N GLU A 55 -20.02 5.58 14.00
CA GLU A 55 -19.18 4.86 14.98
C GLU A 55 -17.99 4.15 14.31
N GLN A 56 -18.19 3.65 13.09
CA GLN A 56 -17.12 3.04 12.31
C GLN A 56 -16.07 4.08 11.88
N LEU A 57 -16.52 5.26 11.45
CA LEU A 57 -15.63 6.36 11.09
C LEU A 57 -14.80 6.84 12.29
N GLU A 58 -15.42 6.94 13.46
CA GLU A 58 -14.72 7.33 14.69
C GLU A 58 -13.65 6.31 15.12
N LYS A 59 -13.87 5.04 14.80
CA LYS A 59 -12.94 3.93 15.08
C LYS A 59 -11.90 3.71 13.99
N MET A 60 -12.06 4.35 12.82
CA MET A 60 -11.06 4.25 11.75
C MET A 60 -9.71 4.77 12.22
N PRO A 61 -8.62 4.07 11.86
CA PRO A 61 -7.29 4.58 12.13
C PRO A 61 -7.05 5.89 11.37
N ALA A 62 -6.16 6.70 11.89
CA ALA A 62 -5.70 7.89 11.18
C ALA A 62 -5.12 7.49 9.81
N VAL A 63 -5.42 8.27 8.79
CA VAL A 63 -4.97 8.04 7.42
C VAL A 63 -3.72 8.87 7.13
N ARG A 64 -2.89 8.40 6.21
CA ARG A 64 -1.71 9.12 5.74
C ARG A 64 -1.94 9.63 4.33
N LEU A 65 -1.35 10.78 4.04
CA LEU A 65 -1.39 11.39 2.71
C LEU A 65 -0.03 11.21 2.03
N GLN A 66 -0.03 10.54 0.88
CA GLN A 66 1.11 10.52 -0.01
C GLN A 66 0.96 11.64 -1.02
N LEU A 67 1.96 12.52 -1.08
CA LEU A 67 1.98 13.66 -1.98
C LEU A 67 2.30 13.23 -3.42
N ALA A 68 2.14 14.15 -4.36
CA ALA A 68 2.37 13.89 -5.79
C ALA A 68 3.83 13.49 -6.12
N ASP A 69 4.80 13.87 -5.30
CA ASP A 69 6.21 13.50 -5.40
C ASP A 69 6.53 12.11 -4.81
N GLY A 70 5.51 11.41 -4.29
CA GLY A 70 5.65 10.11 -3.64
C GLY A 70 6.05 10.17 -2.16
N SER A 71 6.37 11.34 -1.62
CA SER A 71 6.66 11.51 -0.20
C SER A 71 5.39 11.38 0.64
N THR A 72 5.54 10.93 1.88
CA THR A 72 4.42 10.87 2.83
C THR A 72 4.36 12.17 3.64
N TYR A 73 3.18 12.77 3.68
CA TYR A 73 2.95 13.95 4.50
C TYR A 73 3.11 13.60 5.98
N HIS A 74 3.75 14.47 6.75
CA HIS A 74 4.18 14.18 8.13
C HIS A 74 3.03 14.21 9.17
N HIS A 75 1.92 14.88 8.88
CA HIS A 75 0.73 14.84 9.73
C HIS A 75 -0.24 13.76 9.23
N GLU A 76 -0.81 13.03 10.16
CA GLU A 76 -1.89 12.10 9.88
C GLU A 76 -3.21 12.83 9.80
N GLY A 77 -4.11 12.33 8.95
CA GLY A 77 -5.44 12.89 8.77
C GLY A 77 -6.52 12.02 9.42
N LYS A 78 -7.64 12.64 9.73
CA LYS A 78 -8.83 11.98 10.26
C LYS A 78 -9.96 12.06 9.25
N ILE A 79 -10.62 10.93 8.99
CA ILE A 79 -11.82 10.90 8.16
C ILE A 79 -12.96 11.51 8.99
N ASP A 80 -13.60 12.54 8.44
CA ASP A 80 -14.66 13.28 9.12
C ASP A 80 -16.02 13.19 8.42
N ALA A 81 -16.04 12.86 7.13
CA ALA A 81 -17.28 12.77 6.39
C ALA A 81 -17.24 11.66 5.32
N VAL A 82 -18.39 11.03 5.12
CA VAL A 82 -18.67 10.08 4.04
C VAL A 82 -19.95 10.51 3.36
N SER A 83 -19.97 10.53 2.04
CA SER A 83 -21.17 10.80 1.26
C SER A 83 -22.25 9.74 1.55
N GLY A 84 -23.47 10.18 1.75
CA GLY A 84 -24.63 9.28 1.84
C GLY A 84 -25.11 8.74 0.50
N VAL A 85 -24.45 9.10 -0.61
CA VAL A 85 -24.86 8.74 -1.97
C VAL A 85 -23.69 8.06 -2.66
N ILE A 86 -23.97 6.94 -3.32
CA ILE A 86 -23.04 6.23 -4.20
C ILE A 86 -23.09 6.85 -5.58
N ASP A 87 -21.96 7.18 -6.14
CA ASP A 87 -21.86 7.58 -7.54
C ASP A 87 -22.10 6.34 -8.42
N GLN A 88 -23.23 6.33 -9.13
CA GLN A 88 -23.66 5.19 -9.95
C GLN A 88 -22.76 4.95 -11.16
N SER A 89 -22.01 5.96 -11.61
CA SER A 89 -21.11 5.82 -12.76
C SER A 89 -19.83 5.09 -12.41
N THR A 90 -19.35 5.24 -11.16
CA THR A 90 -18.09 4.68 -10.68
C THR A 90 -18.26 3.58 -9.63
N GLY A 91 -19.47 3.42 -9.05
CA GLY A 91 -19.71 2.50 -7.93
C GLY A 91 -18.93 2.88 -6.67
N SER A 92 -18.64 4.17 -6.50
CA SER A 92 -17.81 4.65 -5.40
C SER A 92 -18.55 5.65 -4.51
N VAL A 93 -18.05 5.79 -3.29
CA VAL A 93 -18.52 6.73 -2.28
C VAL A 93 -17.45 7.77 -2.04
N SER A 94 -17.82 9.05 -2.08
CA SER A 94 -16.89 10.13 -1.76
C SER A 94 -16.71 10.25 -0.25
N MET A 95 -15.47 10.35 0.17
CA MET A 95 -15.05 10.52 1.56
C MET A 95 -14.20 11.77 1.70
N ARG A 96 -14.14 12.31 2.91
CA ARG A 96 -13.33 13.48 3.24
C ARG A 96 -12.50 13.20 4.46
N ALA A 97 -11.21 13.55 4.38
CA ALA A 97 -10.31 13.56 5.51
C ALA A 97 -9.78 14.97 5.77
N ILE A 98 -9.55 15.30 7.04
CA ILE A 98 -8.97 16.57 7.49
C ILE A 98 -7.52 16.32 7.84
N PHE A 99 -6.64 17.17 7.32
CA PHE A 99 -5.21 17.19 7.64
C PHE A 99 -4.83 18.58 8.16
N SER A 100 -4.12 18.63 9.27
CA SER A 100 -3.49 19.89 9.71
C SER A 100 -2.41 20.31 8.73
N ASN A 101 -2.38 21.60 8.41
CA ASN A 101 -1.43 22.17 7.44
C ASN A 101 -0.53 23.22 8.07
N GLU A 102 0.01 22.91 9.26
CA GLU A 102 0.85 23.86 10.04
C GLU A 102 2.04 24.41 9.23
N GLY A 103 2.62 23.60 8.36
CA GLY A 103 3.74 24.00 7.48
C GLY A 103 3.34 24.70 6.18
N ASN A 104 2.04 24.89 5.90
CA ASN A 104 1.49 25.44 4.65
C ASN A 104 2.00 24.72 3.39
N VAL A 105 2.32 23.42 3.52
CA VAL A 105 2.82 22.58 2.42
C VAL A 105 1.69 22.19 1.47
N LEU A 106 0.52 21.88 2.05
CA LEU A 106 -0.66 21.51 1.26
C LEU A 106 -1.30 22.77 0.66
N ARG A 107 -1.76 22.62 -0.59
CA ARG A 107 -2.43 23.72 -1.31
C ARG A 107 -3.72 23.21 -1.94
N SER A 108 -4.72 24.07 -2.01
CA SER A 108 -5.97 23.76 -2.70
C SER A 108 -5.69 23.44 -4.18
N GLY A 109 -6.32 22.38 -4.69
CA GLY A 109 -6.10 21.85 -6.04
C GLY A 109 -4.93 20.87 -6.16
N GLY A 110 -4.19 20.61 -5.07
CA GLY A 110 -3.19 19.55 -5.03
C GLY A 110 -3.82 18.16 -5.14
N THR A 111 -3.03 17.19 -5.62
CA THR A 111 -3.41 15.78 -5.74
C THR A 111 -2.49 14.89 -4.93
N GLY A 112 -3.00 13.73 -4.51
CA GLY A 112 -2.23 12.75 -3.73
C GLY A 112 -3.03 11.47 -3.54
N ASN A 113 -2.44 10.52 -2.82
CA ASN A 113 -3.07 9.26 -2.48
C ASN A 113 -3.30 9.17 -0.96
N ILE A 114 -4.47 8.68 -0.58
CA ILE A 114 -4.76 8.35 0.82
C ILE A 114 -4.29 6.93 1.10
N ILE A 115 -3.45 6.78 2.12
CA ILE A 115 -2.96 5.49 2.60
C ILE A 115 -3.71 5.15 3.88
N PHE A 116 -4.44 4.03 3.86
CA PHE A 116 -5.08 3.46 5.03
C PHE A 116 -4.10 2.52 5.73
N PRO A 117 -3.73 2.78 6.98
CA PRO A 117 -2.97 1.79 7.75
C PRO A 117 -3.90 0.66 8.19
N TYR A 118 -3.59 -0.56 7.81
CA TYR A 118 -4.26 -1.75 8.31
C TYR A 118 -3.33 -2.48 9.29
N THR A 119 -3.80 -2.72 10.48
CA THR A 119 -3.13 -3.61 11.43
C THR A 119 -3.85 -4.95 11.39
N MET A 120 -3.15 -5.97 11.00
CA MET A 120 -3.65 -7.34 11.02
C MET A 120 -2.80 -8.12 12.01
N ASN A 121 -3.45 -8.74 13.00
CA ASN A 121 -2.78 -9.59 13.97
C ASN A 121 -2.68 -11.02 13.41
N ASP A 122 -1.64 -11.74 13.79
CA ASP A 122 -1.43 -13.17 13.48
C ASP A 122 -1.39 -13.51 11.97
N ILE A 123 -0.88 -12.58 11.15
CA ILE A 123 -0.72 -12.81 9.72
C ILE A 123 0.70 -13.19 9.38
N ILE A 124 0.83 -14.25 8.59
CA ILE A 124 2.09 -14.68 8.00
C ILE A 124 2.29 -13.90 6.70
N THR A 125 3.44 -13.22 6.59
CA THR A 125 3.81 -12.50 5.38
C THR A 125 4.89 -13.29 4.63
N ILE A 126 4.67 -13.54 3.35
CA ILE A 126 5.62 -14.26 2.49
C ILE A 126 5.90 -13.47 1.22
N PRO A 127 7.13 -13.53 0.65
CA PRO A 127 7.42 -12.92 -0.65
C PRO A 127 6.55 -13.55 -1.75
N GLN A 128 6.08 -12.73 -2.70
CA GLN A 128 5.34 -13.24 -3.87
C GLN A 128 6.18 -14.22 -4.69
N SER A 129 7.50 -14.02 -4.74
CA SER A 129 8.45 -14.93 -5.41
C SER A 129 8.50 -16.34 -4.84
N ALA A 130 8.06 -16.53 -3.58
CA ALA A 130 7.98 -17.83 -2.94
C ALA A 130 6.75 -18.64 -3.33
N THR A 131 5.85 -18.08 -4.15
CA THR A 131 4.59 -18.70 -4.51
C THR A 131 4.59 -19.18 -5.96
N VAL A 132 3.87 -20.29 -6.19
CA VAL A 132 3.53 -20.78 -7.53
C VAL A 132 2.03 -20.65 -7.70
N GLU A 133 1.59 -20.04 -8.79
CA GLU A 133 0.16 -19.87 -9.09
C GLU A 133 -0.26 -20.92 -10.14
N ILE A 134 -1.28 -21.68 -9.79
CA ILE A 134 -1.87 -22.70 -10.65
C ILE A 134 -3.39 -22.52 -10.60
N GLN A 135 -4.02 -22.18 -11.70
CA GLN A 135 -5.48 -22.06 -11.83
C GLN A 135 -6.11 -21.25 -10.69
N ASP A 136 -5.77 -19.99 -10.55
CA ASP A 136 -6.28 -19.08 -9.52
C ASP A 136 -5.96 -19.44 -8.05
N LYS A 137 -5.20 -20.52 -7.83
CA LYS A 137 -4.74 -20.94 -6.52
C LYS A 137 -3.25 -20.69 -6.35
N LYS A 138 -2.88 -20.30 -5.14
CA LYS A 138 -1.49 -20.03 -4.80
C LYS A 138 -0.96 -21.14 -3.91
N PHE A 139 0.24 -21.60 -4.24
CA PHE A 139 0.92 -22.68 -3.55
C PHE A 139 2.31 -22.22 -3.10
N VAL A 140 2.76 -22.81 -2.01
CA VAL A 140 4.13 -22.67 -1.51
C VAL A 140 4.72 -24.04 -1.23
N PHE A 141 6.03 -24.16 -1.33
CA PHE A 141 6.75 -25.36 -0.93
C PHE A 141 7.21 -25.23 0.51
N VAL A 142 6.61 -26.04 1.40
CA VAL A 142 6.94 -26.12 2.82
C VAL A 142 7.98 -27.21 3.02
N LEU A 143 9.12 -26.86 3.64
CA LEU A 143 10.18 -27.80 3.97
C LEU A 143 9.72 -28.69 5.12
N GLN A 144 9.79 -30.00 4.90
CA GLN A 144 9.50 -31.02 5.89
C GLN A 144 10.76 -31.39 6.70
N PRO A 145 10.63 -32.04 7.87
CA PRO A 145 11.78 -32.44 8.69
C PRO A 145 12.74 -33.43 8.02
N ASP A 146 12.27 -34.16 7.02
CA ASP A 146 13.02 -35.13 6.20
C ASP A 146 13.73 -34.51 5.00
N ASN A 147 13.83 -33.20 4.93
CA ASN A 147 14.34 -32.41 3.81
C ASN A 147 13.56 -32.56 2.50
N THR A 148 12.37 -33.07 2.54
CA THR A 148 11.46 -33.04 1.38
C THR A 148 10.66 -31.75 1.37
N VAL A 149 10.14 -31.35 0.22
CA VAL A 149 9.25 -30.21 0.08
C VAL A 149 7.82 -30.68 -0.18
N LYS A 150 6.87 -30.09 0.56
CA LYS A 150 5.44 -30.34 0.37
C LYS A 150 4.79 -29.13 -0.30
N ASN A 151 4.12 -29.39 -1.42
CA ASN A 151 3.31 -28.38 -2.09
C ASN A 151 2.04 -28.12 -1.28
N THR A 152 1.89 -26.90 -0.75
CA THR A 152 0.82 -26.53 0.16
C THR A 152 0.03 -25.36 -0.42
N GLU A 153 -1.29 -25.55 -0.58
CA GLU A 153 -2.20 -24.48 -0.99
C GLU A 153 -2.31 -23.45 0.12
N ILE A 154 -2.18 -22.18 -0.24
CA ILE A 154 -2.32 -21.05 0.68
C ILE A 154 -3.50 -20.17 0.28
N LYS A 155 -4.13 -19.58 1.29
CA LYS A 155 -5.11 -18.51 1.10
C LYS A 155 -4.45 -17.18 1.40
N VAL A 156 -4.56 -16.23 0.48
CA VAL A 156 -3.97 -14.92 0.63
C VAL A 156 -5.07 -13.85 0.72
N SER A 157 -4.77 -12.76 1.43
CA SER A 157 -5.61 -11.59 1.45
C SER A 157 -5.54 -10.85 0.10
N ASN A 158 -6.62 -10.16 -0.27
CA ASN A 158 -6.63 -9.25 -1.41
C ASN A 158 -5.76 -8.00 -1.15
N LEU A 159 -5.46 -7.71 0.12
CA LEU A 159 -4.54 -6.67 0.52
C LEU A 159 -3.11 -7.20 0.38
N ASN A 160 -2.28 -6.50 -0.35
CA ASN A 160 -0.85 -6.79 -0.47
C ASN A 160 -0.07 -5.48 -0.69
N ASP A 161 1.21 -5.51 -0.46
CA ASP A 161 2.12 -4.37 -0.65
C ASP A 161 2.82 -4.35 -2.02
N GLY A 162 2.36 -5.22 -2.95
CA GLY A 162 2.97 -5.40 -4.26
C GLY A 162 4.23 -6.27 -4.27
N LYS A 163 4.78 -6.63 -3.10
CA LYS A 163 5.98 -7.48 -2.95
C LYS A 163 5.71 -8.75 -2.17
N ASN A 164 4.81 -8.67 -1.20
CA ASN A 164 4.51 -9.76 -0.28
C ASN A 164 3.02 -10.09 -0.31
N TYR A 165 2.69 -11.35 -0.07
CA TYR A 165 1.34 -11.80 0.22
C TYR A 165 1.13 -11.92 1.71
N LEU A 166 -0.06 -11.49 2.16
CA LEU A 166 -0.56 -11.72 3.50
C LEU A 166 -1.33 -13.05 3.50
N VAL A 167 -0.76 -14.08 4.12
CA VAL A 167 -1.34 -15.43 4.15
C VAL A 167 -2.36 -15.52 5.28
N THR A 168 -3.60 -15.82 4.93
CA THR A 168 -4.72 -15.98 5.87
C THR A 168 -5.02 -17.44 6.21
N GLY A 169 -4.37 -18.38 5.53
CA GLY A 169 -4.52 -19.82 5.80
C GLY A 169 -3.59 -20.68 4.95
N GLY A 170 -3.37 -21.89 5.37
CA GLY A 170 -2.50 -22.87 4.69
C GLY A 170 -1.09 -22.98 5.26
N LEU A 171 -0.62 -21.98 6.01
CA LEU A 171 0.67 -22.00 6.72
C LEU A 171 0.47 -21.82 8.23
N LYS A 172 1.45 -22.29 8.99
CA LYS A 172 1.56 -22.06 10.43
C LYS A 172 2.80 -21.24 10.74
N SER A 173 2.75 -20.47 11.82
CA SER A 173 3.93 -19.76 12.31
C SER A 173 5.04 -20.75 12.63
N GLY A 174 6.24 -20.50 12.08
CA GLY A 174 7.40 -21.39 12.21
C GLY A 174 7.61 -22.33 11.02
N ASP A 175 6.67 -22.47 10.09
CA ASP A 175 6.88 -23.22 8.86
C ASP A 175 8.03 -22.62 8.05
N LYS A 176 8.92 -23.48 7.55
CA LYS A 176 10.00 -23.08 6.65
C LYS A 176 9.53 -23.24 5.21
N ILE A 177 9.60 -22.19 4.44
CA ILE A 177 9.20 -22.20 3.03
C ILE A 177 10.40 -21.97 2.11
N VAL A 178 10.33 -22.53 0.91
CA VAL A 178 11.31 -22.24 -0.15
C VAL A 178 10.96 -20.91 -0.79
N VAL A 179 11.93 -19.98 -0.86
CA VAL A 179 11.72 -18.64 -1.40
C VAL A 179 12.25 -18.50 -2.83
N GLU A 180 13.29 -19.26 -3.16
CA GLU A 180 13.93 -19.24 -4.48
C GLU A 180 14.01 -20.65 -5.08
N GLY A 181 13.95 -20.74 -6.41
CA GLY A 181 13.96 -22.02 -7.11
C GLY A 181 12.62 -22.77 -7.12
N VAL A 182 11.54 -22.13 -6.68
CA VAL A 182 10.20 -22.75 -6.56
C VAL A 182 9.64 -23.29 -7.87
N GLN A 183 10.06 -22.75 -9.03
CA GLN A 183 9.52 -23.11 -10.34
C GLN A 183 9.97 -24.49 -10.84
N ILE A 184 11.07 -25.02 -10.32
CA ILE A 184 11.62 -26.32 -10.71
C ILE A 184 11.31 -27.44 -9.73
N LEU A 185 10.73 -27.12 -8.58
CA LEU A 185 10.41 -28.07 -7.53
C LEU A 185 9.15 -28.89 -7.83
N LYS A 186 9.16 -30.12 -7.40
CA LYS A 186 7.99 -31.02 -7.43
C LYS A 186 7.61 -31.41 -6.00
N ASP A 187 6.34 -31.73 -5.82
CA ASP A 187 5.84 -32.21 -4.52
C ASP A 187 6.57 -33.51 -4.12
N GLY A 188 6.99 -33.59 -2.85
CA GLY A 188 7.75 -34.70 -2.29
C GLY A 188 9.24 -34.74 -2.71
N GLN A 189 9.74 -33.76 -3.44
CA GLN A 189 11.14 -33.72 -3.85
C GLN A 189 12.05 -33.47 -2.65
N GLU A 190 13.12 -34.25 -2.53
CA GLU A 190 14.19 -34.01 -1.57
C GLU A 190 15.07 -32.86 -2.05
N ILE A 191 15.40 -31.92 -1.13
CA ILE A 191 16.24 -30.76 -1.40
C ILE A 191 17.32 -30.59 -0.33
N GLN A 192 18.37 -29.88 -0.69
CA GLN A 192 19.36 -29.37 0.26
C GLN A 192 19.06 -27.88 0.51
N PRO A 193 18.36 -27.54 1.61
CA PRO A 193 18.05 -26.16 1.89
C PRO A 193 19.30 -25.38 2.25
N ILE A 194 19.48 -24.23 1.61
CA ILE A 194 20.51 -23.26 1.96
C ILE A 194 19.84 -22.00 2.54
N THR A 195 20.48 -21.42 3.56
CA THR A 195 19.96 -20.16 4.10
C THR A 195 20.31 -18.99 3.19
N ARG A 196 19.57 -17.89 3.33
CA ARG A 196 19.84 -16.66 2.57
C ARG A 196 21.27 -16.15 2.78
N GLU A 197 21.82 -16.31 3.97
CA GLU A 197 23.19 -15.94 4.30
C GLU A 197 24.21 -16.81 3.57
N GLN A 198 23.98 -18.13 3.54
CA GLN A 198 24.81 -19.08 2.80
C GLN A 198 24.76 -18.85 1.29
N GLN A 199 23.58 -18.53 0.78
CA GLN A 199 23.41 -18.19 -0.65
C GLN A 199 24.16 -16.91 -1.00
N LYS A 200 24.02 -15.86 -0.17
CA LYS A 200 24.76 -14.61 -0.36
C LYS A 200 26.27 -14.83 -0.31
N ALA A 201 26.74 -15.63 0.66
CA ALA A 201 28.15 -15.95 0.78
C ALA A 201 28.67 -16.71 -0.47
N LYS A 202 27.89 -17.67 -1.01
CA LYS A 202 28.24 -18.37 -2.27
C LYS A 202 28.29 -17.40 -3.46
N TYR A 203 27.33 -16.47 -3.54
CA TYR A 203 27.28 -15.49 -4.61
C TYR A 203 28.45 -14.51 -4.54
N ASP A 204 28.76 -14.00 -3.35
CA ASP A 204 29.91 -13.12 -3.11
C ASP A 204 31.23 -13.81 -3.41
N GLN A 205 31.33 -15.11 -3.10
CA GLN A 205 32.52 -15.92 -3.43
C GLN A 205 32.64 -16.10 -4.95
N ALA A 206 31.55 -16.45 -5.64
CA ALA A 206 31.54 -16.61 -7.09
C ALA A 206 31.93 -15.32 -7.83
N LEU A 207 31.48 -14.16 -7.33
CA LEU A 207 31.87 -12.85 -7.86
C LEU A 207 33.38 -12.57 -7.67
N LYS A 208 33.95 -12.95 -6.53
CA LYS A 208 35.40 -12.81 -6.26
C LYS A 208 36.20 -13.73 -7.20
N ASP A 209 35.80 -15.00 -7.33
CA ASP A 209 36.45 -15.97 -8.19
C ASP A 209 36.41 -15.53 -9.69
N GLN A 210 35.33 -14.88 -10.10
CA GLN A 210 35.20 -14.29 -11.43
C GLN A 210 36.11 -13.06 -11.60
N HIS A 211 36.25 -12.24 -10.58
CA HIS A 211 37.13 -11.06 -10.60
C HIS A 211 38.62 -11.45 -10.61
N ASP A 212 38.97 -12.52 -9.89
CA ASP A 212 40.33 -13.04 -9.80
C ASP A 212 40.70 -13.96 -10.99
N GLY A 213 39.84 -14.10 -12.01
CA GLY A 213 40.07 -14.86 -13.22
C GLY A 213 40.07 -16.39 -13.05
N ASN A 214 39.61 -16.91 -11.93
CA ASN A 214 39.57 -18.32 -11.60
C ASN A 214 38.20 -18.94 -11.89
N LEU A 215 37.89 -19.14 -13.15
CA LEU A 215 36.58 -19.62 -13.63
C LEU A 215 36.29 -21.13 -13.40
N GLN A 216 37.22 -21.89 -12.82
CA GLN A 216 37.05 -23.35 -12.69
C GLN A 216 36.24 -23.79 -11.46
N THR A 217 35.99 -22.93 -10.49
CA THR A 217 35.29 -23.27 -9.24
C THR A 217 33.83 -22.80 -9.20
N ALA A 218 33.37 -22.03 -10.16
CA ALA A 218 32.04 -21.44 -10.13
C ALA A 218 30.87 -22.38 -10.49
N PHE A 219 31.14 -23.60 -10.98
CA PHE A 219 30.13 -24.52 -11.52
C PHE A 219 30.15 -25.96 -10.96
N ASN A 220 30.67 -26.16 -9.74
CA ASN A 220 30.55 -27.44 -9.03
C ASN A 220 29.58 -27.38 -7.86
#